data_46333b485cf4a850e4763eee6094c024
#
_entry.id   46333b485cf4a850e4763eee6094c024
#
_cell.length_a   1.000
_cell.length_b   1.000
_cell.length_c   1.000
_cell.angle_alpha   90.00
_cell.angle_beta   90.00
_cell.angle_gamma   90.00
#
_symmetry.space_group_name_H-M   'P 1'
#
loop_
_entity.id
_entity.type
_entity.pdbx_description
1 polymer ?
#
loop_
_entity_poly.entity_id
_entity_poly.type
_entity_poly.pdbx_seq_one_letter_code
_entity_poly.pdbx_strand_id
1 'polypeptide(L)'
;MISLSTLFYKVLAIVFMIQVYNRTTKSYEEELIAGKKYIKWTYESPLGKNVTELIAKRKFFSKIYGMYCDTKLSTNKIPDFVEEFNIDMTMTEKKMDEFTSFNDFFIRKLIPEARPIKKDENILISPGDGRLTAYENIDLNNIVQIKGLTYSLKELINNENIANKYKNGVCLILRLCPTDYHRFHFIDSGIPCENHAIKGHYYSVNPIALNSIPKLFCENKREWSLLKSDNFGDVLNIEVGATCVGSIIQTYSPNTRVNKGDEKGYFKFGGSTTILFLKRIV
;
A
#
# COMPACT_ATOMS: atom_id res chain seq x y z
N MET A 1 -14.60 -42.36 -0.21
CA MET A 1 -15.46 -41.44 -0.99
C MET A 1 -15.46 -40.06 -0.32
N ILE A 2 -14.69 -39.14 -0.84
CA ILE A 2 -14.71 -37.75 -0.34
C ILE A 2 -15.96 -37.09 -0.97
N SER A 3 -16.87 -36.61 -0.10
CA SER A 3 -18.13 -36.01 -0.51
C SER A 3 -17.87 -34.83 -1.46
N LEU A 4 -18.67 -34.73 -2.55
CA LEU A 4 -18.61 -33.62 -3.51
C LEU A 4 -18.74 -32.25 -2.80
N SER A 5 -19.43 -32.17 -1.67
CA SER A 5 -19.58 -30.98 -0.84
C SER A 5 -18.22 -30.55 -0.23
N THR A 6 -17.40 -31.48 0.21
CA THR A 6 -16.09 -31.20 0.80
C THR A 6 -15.09 -30.71 -0.26
N LEU A 7 -15.21 -31.22 -1.50
CA LEU A 7 -14.41 -30.76 -2.64
C LEU A 7 -14.83 -29.34 -3.06
N PHE A 8 -16.15 -29.07 -3.07
CA PHE A 8 -16.68 -27.73 -3.41
C PHE A 8 -16.26 -26.68 -2.37
N TYR A 9 -16.28 -27.00 -1.07
CA TYR A 9 -15.79 -26.12 -0.01
C TYR A 9 -14.27 -25.87 -0.11
N LYS A 10 -13.47 -26.87 -0.45
CA LYS A 10 -12.03 -26.70 -0.68
C LYS A 10 -11.73 -25.86 -1.93
N VAL A 11 -12.48 -26.05 -3.00
CA VAL A 11 -12.32 -25.25 -4.23
C VAL A 11 -12.80 -23.81 -4.01
N LEU A 12 -13.90 -23.58 -3.26
CA LEU A 12 -14.32 -22.22 -2.88
C LEU A 12 -13.33 -21.54 -1.94
N ALA A 13 -12.72 -22.28 -1.00
CA ALA A 13 -11.71 -21.74 -0.09
C ALA A 13 -10.42 -21.32 -0.84
N ILE A 14 -10.07 -21.99 -1.93
CA ILE A 14 -8.89 -21.65 -2.77
C ILE A 14 -9.11 -20.35 -3.55
N VAL A 15 -10.36 -19.98 -3.85
CA VAL A 15 -10.66 -18.75 -4.61
C VAL A 15 -10.44 -17.45 -3.80
N PHE A 16 -10.37 -17.54 -2.45
CA PHE A 16 -10.25 -16.37 -1.57
C PHE A 16 -8.90 -16.22 -0.87
N MET A 17 -7.94 -17.09 -1.14
CA MET A 17 -6.59 -16.98 -0.58
C MET A 17 -5.66 -16.32 -1.60
N ILE A 18 -5.19 -15.11 -1.31
CA ILE A 18 -4.06 -14.55 -2.06
C ILE A 18 -2.80 -15.18 -1.52
N GLN A 19 -2.18 -16.02 -2.35
CA GLN A 19 -0.86 -16.55 -2.07
C GLN A 19 0.17 -15.54 -2.54
N VAL A 20 1.11 -15.21 -1.66
CA VAL A 20 2.27 -14.39 -1.97
C VAL A 20 3.52 -15.26 -1.99
N TYR A 21 4.36 -15.06 -2.99
CA TYR A 21 5.65 -15.73 -3.04
C TYR A 21 6.63 -15.00 -2.11
N ASN A 22 7.03 -15.68 -1.03
CA ASN A 22 8.06 -15.17 -0.14
C ASN A 22 9.44 -15.45 -0.74
N ARG A 23 10.16 -14.39 -1.09
CA ARG A 23 11.51 -14.50 -1.70
C ARG A 23 12.56 -15.01 -0.74
N THR A 24 12.37 -14.83 0.56
CA THR A 24 13.30 -15.29 1.60
C THR A 24 13.16 -16.79 1.83
N THR A 25 11.93 -17.28 2.06
CA THR A 25 11.63 -18.72 2.28
C THR A 25 11.53 -19.49 0.96
N LYS A 26 11.47 -18.79 -0.20
CA LYS A 26 11.28 -19.36 -1.54
C LYS A 26 10.02 -20.22 -1.64
N SER A 27 8.99 -19.89 -0.90
CA SER A 27 7.71 -20.62 -0.82
C SER A 27 6.52 -19.68 -1.03
N TYR A 28 5.37 -20.28 -1.39
CA TYR A 28 4.10 -19.55 -1.40
C TYR A 28 3.48 -19.61 -0.01
N GLU A 29 3.12 -18.45 0.51
CA GLU A 29 2.53 -18.28 1.83
C GLU A 29 1.17 -17.57 1.70
N GLU A 30 0.25 -17.85 2.64
CA GLU A 30 -1.00 -17.12 2.75
C GLU A 30 -0.71 -15.71 3.30
N GLU A 31 -1.25 -14.69 2.64
CA GLU A 31 -1.10 -13.32 3.14
C GLU A 31 -1.80 -13.14 4.49
N LEU A 32 -1.04 -12.67 5.48
CA LEU A 32 -1.56 -12.34 6.80
C LEU A 32 -2.44 -11.08 6.71
N ILE A 33 -3.71 -11.23 7.07
CA ILE A 33 -4.66 -10.12 7.11
C ILE A 33 -4.99 -9.82 8.56
N ALA A 34 -4.50 -8.70 9.08
CA ALA A 34 -4.83 -8.25 10.43
C ALA A 34 -6.35 -8.09 10.58
N GLY A 35 -6.92 -8.72 11.60
CA GLY A 35 -8.37 -8.69 11.81
C GLY A 35 -9.21 -9.42 10.74
N LYS A 36 -8.67 -10.43 10.05
CA LYS A 36 -9.30 -11.18 8.93
C LYS A 36 -10.78 -11.50 9.16
N LYS A 37 -11.16 -11.95 10.37
CA LYS A 37 -12.55 -12.29 10.71
C LYS A 37 -13.49 -11.08 10.61
N TYR A 38 -13.07 -9.92 11.15
CA TYR A 38 -13.85 -8.68 11.10
C TYR A 38 -13.92 -8.11 9.69
N ILE A 39 -12.80 -8.12 8.97
CA ILE A 39 -12.73 -7.66 7.58
C ILE A 39 -13.62 -8.51 6.67
N LYS A 40 -13.57 -9.83 6.82
CA LYS A 40 -14.45 -10.73 6.07
C LYS A 40 -15.92 -10.45 6.33
N TRP A 41 -16.32 -10.31 7.59
CA TRP A 41 -17.70 -9.92 7.92
C TRP A 41 -18.07 -8.56 7.30
N THR A 42 -17.20 -7.58 7.39
CA THR A 42 -17.41 -6.20 6.90
C THR A 42 -17.66 -6.14 5.38
N TYR A 43 -16.93 -6.90 4.59
CA TYR A 43 -16.98 -6.82 3.13
C TYR A 43 -17.80 -7.92 2.45
N GLU A 44 -18.06 -9.04 3.12
CA GLU A 44 -18.77 -10.18 2.53
C GLU A 44 -20.21 -10.32 3.05
N SER A 45 -20.53 -9.93 4.30
CA SER A 45 -21.88 -10.02 4.83
C SER A 45 -22.78 -8.84 4.40
N PRO A 46 -24.08 -9.04 4.18
CA PRO A 46 -25.01 -7.96 3.85
C PRO A 46 -25.04 -6.83 4.89
N LEU A 47 -25.05 -7.19 6.18
CA LEU A 47 -25.02 -6.22 7.30
C LEU A 47 -23.68 -5.49 7.36
N GLY A 48 -22.55 -6.21 7.20
CA GLY A 48 -21.21 -5.63 7.19
C GLY A 48 -21.03 -4.63 6.06
N LYS A 49 -21.54 -4.91 4.86
CA LYS A 49 -21.53 -3.97 3.72
C LYS A 49 -22.27 -2.67 4.05
N ASN A 50 -23.45 -2.75 4.66
CA ASN A 50 -24.19 -1.58 5.09
C ASN A 50 -23.44 -0.78 6.17
N VAL A 51 -22.79 -1.46 7.12
CA VAL A 51 -21.93 -0.83 8.14
C VAL A 51 -20.73 -0.15 7.49
N THR A 52 -20.11 -0.77 6.49
CA THR A 52 -18.99 -0.18 5.74
C THR A 52 -19.43 1.08 5.00
N GLU A 53 -20.58 1.02 4.31
CA GLU A 53 -21.12 2.17 3.59
C GLU A 53 -21.48 3.34 4.53
N LEU A 54 -21.99 3.06 5.70
CA LEU A 54 -22.45 4.09 6.64
C LEU A 54 -21.32 4.62 7.55
N ILE A 55 -20.39 3.77 7.96
CA ILE A 55 -19.45 4.06 9.05
C ILE A 55 -18.00 3.99 8.58
N ALA A 56 -17.54 2.84 8.10
CA ALA A 56 -16.12 2.56 7.91
C ALA A 56 -15.47 3.38 6.78
N LYS A 57 -16.23 3.72 5.72
CA LYS A 57 -15.73 4.56 4.63
C LYS A 57 -15.67 6.05 4.99
N ARG A 58 -16.35 6.48 6.04
CA ARG A 58 -16.44 7.90 6.41
C ARG A 58 -15.16 8.39 7.08
N LYS A 59 -14.68 9.53 6.60
CA LYS A 59 -13.50 10.25 7.11
C LYS A 59 -13.51 10.44 8.64
N PHE A 60 -14.70 10.58 9.25
CA PHE A 60 -14.86 10.85 10.67
C PHE A 60 -14.27 9.74 11.56
N PHE A 61 -14.63 8.47 11.31
CA PHE A 61 -14.13 7.34 12.11
C PHE A 61 -12.63 7.14 11.96
N SER A 62 -12.13 7.18 10.72
CA SER A 62 -10.69 7.11 10.46
C SER A 62 -9.94 8.25 11.13
N LYS A 63 -10.53 9.47 11.17
CA LYS A 63 -9.93 10.62 11.83
C LYS A 63 -9.87 10.45 13.36
N ILE A 64 -10.97 10.02 14.01
CA ILE A 64 -10.98 9.82 15.47
C ILE A 64 -9.98 8.73 15.86
N TYR A 65 -9.98 7.59 15.16
CA TYR A 65 -9.06 6.52 15.46
C TYR A 65 -7.61 6.93 15.19
N GLY A 66 -7.35 7.66 14.12
CA GLY A 66 -6.04 8.25 13.85
C GLY A 66 -5.57 9.20 14.95
N MET A 67 -6.46 10.06 15.45
CA MET A 67 -6.16 10.95 16.59
C MET A 67 -5.83 10.15 17.86
N TYR A 68 -6.57 9.08 18.14
CA TYR A 68 -6.25 8.17 19.25
C TYR A 68 -4.85 7.57 19.08
N CYS A 69 -4.51 7.09 17.89
CA CYS A 69 -3.21 6.52 17.58
C CYS A 69 -2.04 7.53 17.67
N ASP A 70 -2.32 8.82 17.66
CA ASP A 70 -1.33 9.90 17.89
C ASP A 70 -1.16 10.22 19.41
N THR A 71 -1.97 9.64 20.29
CA THR A 71 -1.87 9.90 21.74
C THR A 71 -0.89 8.95 22.45
N LYS A 72 -0.34 9.39 23.58
CA LYS A 72 0.51 8.56 24.44
C LYS A 72 -0.21 7.30 24.94
N LEU A 73 -1.54 7.37 25.17
CA LEU A 73 -2.33 6.21 25.61
C LEU A 73 -2.29 5.05 24.62
N SER A 74 -2.06 5.32 23.34
CA SER A 74 -1.99 4.30 22.30
C SER A 74 -0.70 3.47 22.34
N THR A 75 0.33 3.87 23.09
CA THR A 75 1.57 3.08 23.25
C THR A 75 1.33 1.72 23.86
N ASN A 76 0.30 1.58 24.69
CA ASN A 76 -0.07 0.30 25.32
C ASN A 76 -0.40 -0.81 24.30
N LYS A 77 -0.67 -0.44 23.05
CA LYS A 77 -0.92 -1.41 21.96
C LYS A 77 0.35 -1.92 21.29
N ILE A 78 1.49 -1.28 21.52
CA ILE A 78 2.72 -1.61 20.80
C ILE A 78 3.21 -3.02 21.15
N PRO A 79 3.32 -3.43 22.45
CA PRO A 79 3.79 -4.76 22.80
C PRO A 79 2.93 -5.88 22.18
N ASP A 80 1.61 -5.80 22.34
CA ASP A 80 0.68 -6.79 21.79
C ASP A 80 0.80 -6.89 20.26
N PHE A 81 0.95 -5.74 19.59
CA PHE A 81 1.08 -5.68 18.13
C PHE A 81 2.43 -6.27 17.66
N VAL A 82 3.51 -6.02 18.38
CA VAL A 82 4.84 -6.58 18.09
C VAL A 82 4.82 -8.10 18.26
N GLU A 83 4.21 -8.60 19.33
CA GLU A 83 4.08 -10.04 19.62
C GLU A 83 3.16 -10.72 18.60
N GLU A 84 1.93 -10.21 18.38
CA GLU A 84 0.94 -10.79 17.46
C GLU A 84 1.49 -10.96 16.05
N PHE A 85 2.28 -9.97 15.58
CA PHE A 85 2.79 -9.95 14.21
C PHE A 85 4.27 -10.29 14.09
N ASN A 86 4.92 -10.69 15.17
CA ASN A 86 6.34 -11.05 15.22
C ASN A 86 7.25 -10.00 14.55
N ILE A 87 7.09 -8.72 14.93
CA ILE A 87 7.85 -7.62 14.35
C ILE A 87 9.26 -7.60 14.93
N ASP A 88 10.25 -7.64 14.04
CA ASP A 88 11.66 -7.57 14.46
C ASP A 88 12.03 -6.13 14.87
N MET A 89 12.10 -5.93 16.18
CA MET A 89 12.47 -4.64 16.78
C MET A 89 13.97 -4.35 16.71
N THR A 90 14.82 -5.32 16.37
CA THR A 90 16.28 -5.10 16.24
C THR A 90 16.62 -4.26 15.02
N MET A 91 15.69 -4.18 14.04
CA MET A 91 15.85 -3.38 12.83
C MET A 91 15.39 -1.92 12.99
N THR A 92 14.86 -1.52 14.16
CA THR A 92 14.34 -0.16 14.37
C THR A 92 15.39 0.76 14.99
N GLU A 93 15.37 2.07 14.62
CA GLU A 93 16.25 3.07 15.23
C GLU A 93 15.93 3.29 16.72
N LYS A 94 14.63 3.18 17.11
CA LYS A 94 14.13 3.36 18.47
C LYS A 94 13.85 2.02 19.13
N LYS A 95 14.06 1.95 20.44
CA LYS A 95 13.59 0.85 21.28
C LYS A 95 12.08 0.98 21.52
N MET A 96 11.45 -0.09 21.99
CA MET A 96 9.99 -0.16 22.18
C MET A 96 9.46 0.91 23.14
N ASP A 97 10.18 1.22 24.20
CA ASP A 97 9.86 2.19 25.23
C ASP A 97 10.11 3.66 24.83
N GLU A 98 10.80 3.90 23.72
CA GLU A 98 11.08 5.25 23.20
C GLU A 98 9.98 5.80 22.30
N PHE A 99 9.00 4.97 21.91
CA PHE A 99 7.88 5.42 21.09
C PHE A 99 6.87 6.21 21.93
N THR A 100 6.45 7.35 21.41
CA THR A 100 5.55 8.28 22.09
C THR A 100 4.06 8.04 21.79
N SER A 101 3.77 7.25 20.74
CA SER A 101 2.42 6.86 20.33
C SER A 101 2.45 5.63 19.44
N PHE A 102 1.29 5.03 19.19
CA PHE A 102 1.20 3.91 18.24
C PHE A 102 1.54 4.35 16.81
N ASN A 103 1.17 5.57 16.41
CA ASN A 103 1.57 6.10 15.11
C ASN A 103 3.08 6.33 15.01
N ASP A 104 3.76 6.80 16.07
CA ASP A 104 5.22 6.94 16.11
C ASP A 104 5.90 5.58 15.87
N PHE A 105 5.39 4.52 16.50
CA PHE A 105 5.82 3.14 16.24
C PHE A 105 5.49 2.67 14.82
N PHE A 106 4.30 2.95 14.33
CA PHE A 106 3.83 2.49 13.03
C PHE A 106 4.66 3.07 11.88
N ILE A 107 5.04 4.35 11.99
CA ILE A 107 5.95 5.04 11.06
C ILE A 107 7.42 4.95 11.49
N ARG A 108 7.79 3.94 12.29
CA ARG A 108 9.15 3.74 12.79
C ARG A 108 10.19 3.85 11.69
N LYS A 109 11.33 4.42 12.00
CA LYS A 109 12.50 4.37 11.13
C LYS A 109 13.25 3.06 11.36
N LEU A 110 13.86 2.57 10.31
CA LEU A 110 14.75 1.40 10.36
C LEU A 110 16.21 1.86 10.30
N ILE A 111 17.08 1.08 10.90
CA ILE A 111 18.52 1.29 10.75
C ILE A 111 18.92 1.09 9.28
N PRO A 112 19.95 1.78 8.77
CA PRO A 112 20.36 1.69 7.36
C PRO A 112 20.66 0.28 6.88
N GLU A 113 21.19 -0.57 7.75
CA GLU A 113 21.56 -1.95 7.47
C GLU A 113 20.33 -2.85 7.25
N ALA A 114 19.17 -2.48 7.77
CA ALA A 114 17.91 -3.25 7.62
C ALA A 114 17.42 -3.28 6.17
N ARG A 115 17.70 -2.24 5.40
CA ARG A 115 17.29 -2.12 3.99
C ARG A 115 18.41 -1.50 3.15
N PRO A 116 19.45 -2.26 2.81
CA PRO A 116 20.59 -1.75 2.04
C PRO A 116 20.17 -1.33 0.63
N ILE A 117 20.52 -0.11 0.24
CA ILE A 117 20.17 0.48 -1.05
C ILE A 117 21.23 0.10 -2.09
N LYS A 118 20.78 -0.50 -3.22
CA LYS A 118 21.63 -0.73 -4.39
C LYS A 118 21.86 0.59 -5.14
N LYS A 119 23.12 0.97 -5.29
CA LYS A 119 23.53 2.25 -5.93
C LYS A 119 23.63 2.17 -7.46
N ASP A 120 23.58 0.96 -8.04
CA ASP A 120 23.67 0.74 -9.48
C ASP A 120 22.56 1.51 -10.20
N GLU A 121 22.93 2.28 -11.23
CA GLU A 121 22.03 3.15 -12.00
C GLU A 121 21.01 2.34 -12.82
N ASN A 122 21.34 1.10 -13.21
CA ASN A 122 20.46 0.21 -13.96
C ASN A 122 19.47 -0.56 -13.07
N ILE A 123 19.54 -0.41 -11.75
CA ILE A 123 18.67 -1.11 -10.81
C ILE A 123 17.64 -0.15 -10.22
N LEU A 124 16.37 -0.42 -10.49
CA LEU A 124 15.26 0.21 -9.80
C LEU A 124 15.11 -0.44 -8.42
N ILE A 125 15.11 0.35 -7.34
CA ILE A 125 14.85 -0.18 -6.00
C ILE A 125 13.34 -0.20 -5.69
N SER A 126 12.93 -1.01 -4.72
CA SER A 126 11.55 -0.96 -4.20
C SER A 126 11.29 0.35 -3.45
N PRO A 127 10.13 0.99 -3.60
CA PRO A 127 9.79 2.17 -2.82
C PRO A 127 9.55 1.88 -1.34
N GLY A 128 9.46 0.63 -0.93
CA GLY A 128 9.22 0.21 0.45
C GLY A 128 9.07 -1.29 0.58
N ASP A 129 8.64 -1.73 1.76
CA ASP A 129 8.29 -3.12 2.03
C ASP A 129 6.85 -3.40 1.59
N GLY A 130 6.55 -4.65 1.20
CA GLY A 130 5.19 -5.04 0.82
C GLY A 130 5.12 -6.19 -0.17
N ARG A 131 3.92 -6.40 -0.72
CA ARG A 131 3.62 -7.42 -1.73
C ARG A 131 3.56 -6.74 -3.09
N LEU A 132 4.55 -7.04 -3.92
CA LEU A 132 4.71 -6.47 -5.25
C LEU A 132 3.98 -7.30 -6.30
N THR A 133 3.19 -6.61 -7.12
CA THR A 133 2.65 -7.14 -8.39
C THR A 133 3.11 -6.24 -9.52
N ALA A 134 3.58 -6.86 -10.62
CA ALA A 134 4.09 -6.14 -11.78
C ALA A 134 3.29 -6.53 -13.03
N TYR A 135 2.98 -5.54 -13.85
CA TYR A 135 2.31 -5.70 -15.15
C TYR A 135 3.11 -4.95 -16.21
N GLU A 136 3.43 -5.63 -17.29
CA GLU A 136 4.09 -5.06 -18.47
C GLU A 136 3.07 -4.83 -19.59
N ASN A 137 3.41 -3.95 -20.54
CA ASN A 137 2.56 -3.63 -21.70
C ASN A 137 1.13 -3.26 -21.29
N ILE A 138 0.99 -2.38 -20.30
CA ILE A 138 -0.31 -2.04 -19.70
C ILE A 138 -1.27 -1.41 -20.72
N ASP A 139 -2.54 -1.82 -20.66
CA ASP A 139 -3.66 -1.11 -21.25
C ASP A 139 -4.14 -0.04 -20.24
N LEU A 140 -4.01 1.23 -20.62
CA LEU A 140 -4.36 2.37 -19.75
C LEU A 140 -5.83 2.39 -19.33
N ASN A 141 -6.72 1.73 -20.08
CA ASN A 141 -8.15 1.65 -19.81
C ASN A 141 -8.54 0.46 -18.93
N ASN A 142 -7.66 -0.55 -18.85
CA ASN A 142 -7.95 -1.82 -18.18
C ASN A 142 -6.80 -2.28 -17.28
N ILE A 143 -6.36 -1.40 -16.37
CA ILE A 143 -5.33 -1.76 -15.37
C ILE A 143 -5.95 -2.70 -14.35
N VAL A 144 -5.29 -3.81 -14.08
CA VAL A 144 -5.80 -4.84 -13.19
C VAL A 144 -5.71 -4.40 -11.73
N GLN A 145 -6.85 -4.32 -11.05
CA GLN A 145 -6.93 -4.16 -9.59
C GLN A 145 -6.72 -5.51 -8.91
N ILE A 146 -7.51 -6.49 -9.34
CA ILE A 146 -7.44 -7.91 -9.01
C ILE A 146 -8.13 -8.67 -10.15
N LYS A 147 -8.00 -9.99 -10.20
CA LYS A 147 -8.59 -10.80 -11.27
C LYS A 147 -10.07 -10.45 -11.50
N GLY A 148 -10.39 -9.97 -12.70
CA GLY A 148 -11.75 -9.60 -13.13
C GLY A 148 -12.19 -8.17 -12.80
N LEU A 149 -11.43 -7.41 -12.03
CA LEU A 149 -11.70 -6.00 -11.74
C LEU A 149 -10.59 -5.11 -12.29
N THR A 150 -10.97 -4.10 -13.06
CA THR A 150 -10.04 -3.16 -13.69
C THR A 150 -10.42 -1.70 -13.43
N TYR A 151 -9.49 -0.80 -13.66
CA TYR A 151 -9.67 0.66 -13.64
C TYR A 151 -8.79 1.29 -14.73
N SER A 152 -9.06 2.55 -15.09
CA SER A 152 -8.19 3.30 -16.01
C SER A 152 -7.19 4.17 -15.27
N LEU A 153 -6.02 4.38 -15.87
CA LEU A 153 -5.02 5.31 -15.31
C LEU A 153 -5.56 6.74 -15.27
N LYS A 154 -6.34 7.15 -16.28
CA LYS A 154 -7.02 8.43 -16.30
C LYS A 154 -7.91 8.65 -15.06
N GLU A 155 -8.72 7.64 -14.69
CA GLU A 155 -9.54 7.70 -13.47
C GLU A 155 -8.70 7.72 -12.21
N LEU A 156 -7.60 6.94 -12.19
CA LEU A 156 -6.74 6.85 -11.02
C LEU A 156 -6.06 8.18 -10.68
N ILE A 157 -5.58 8.95 -11.66
CA ILE A 157 -4.88 10.22 -11.43
C ILE A 157 -5.71 11.46 -11.78
N ASN A 158 -6.91 11.28 -12.31
CA ASN A 158 -7.79 12.35 -12.80
C ASN A 158 -7.08 13.30 -13.80
N ASN A 159 -6.20 12.74 -14.65
CA ASN A 159 -5.43 13.49 -15.64
C ASN A 159 -5.11 12.62 -16.87
N GLU A 160 -5.81 12.87 -17.97
CA GLU A 160 -5.66 12.11 -19.21
C GLU A 160 -4.32 12.34 -19.91
N ASN A 161 -3.86 13.61 -19.92
CA ASN A 161 -2.61 13.96 -20.60
C ASN A 161 -1.39 13.29 -19.97
N ILE A 162 -1.36 13.20 -18.65
CA ILE A 162 -0.31 12.47 -17.93
C ILE A 162 -0.48 10.97 -18.13
N ALA A 163 -1.71 10.43 -18.00
CA ALA A 163 -1.98 9.01 -18.16
C ALA A 163 -1.49 8.47 -19.51
N ASN A 164 -1.77 9.16 -20.61
CA ASN A 164 -1.42 8.73 -21.96
C ASN A 164 0.10 8.55 -22.18
N LYS A 165 0.95 9.17 -21.35
CA LYS A 165 2.41 9.01 -21.44
C LYS A 165 2.91 7.63 -21.06
N TYR A 166 2.07 6.81 -20.38
CA TYR A 166 2.44 5.48 -19.85
C TYR A 166 1.84 4.33 -20.65
N LYS A 167 1.29 4.59 -21.85
CA LYS A 167 0.76 3.55 -22.73
C LYS A 167 1.84 2.50 -23.04
N ASN A 168 1.48 1.22 -22.94
CA ASN A 168 2.36 0.08 -23.11
C ASN A 168 3.59 0.09 -22.16
N GLY A 169 3.53 0.83 -21.09
CA GLY A 169 4.55 0.88 -20.06
C GLY A 169 4.42 -0.24 -19.04
N VAL A 170 4.97 0.01 -17.85
CA VAL A 170 4.96 -0.92 -16.72
C VAL A 170 4.17 -0.32 -15.57
N CYS A 171 3.35 -1.15 -14.91
CA CYS A 171 2.67 -0.82 -13.66
C CYS A 171 3.16 -1.74 -12.55
N LEU A 172 3.65 -1.15 -11.47
CA LEU A 172 4.07 -1.84 -10.25
C LEU A 172 3.13 -1.47 -9.12
N ILE A 173 2.50 -2.45 -8.49
CA ILE A 173 1.59 -2.26 -7.35
C ILE A 173 2.23 -2.89 -6.13
N LEU A 174 2.64 -2.07 -5.17
CA LEU A 174 3.18 -2.49 -3.89
C LEU A 174 2.14 -2.26 -2.80
N ARG A 175 1.58 -3.35 -2.27
CA ARG A 175 0.62 -3.31 -1.15
C ARG A 175 1.33 -3.57 0.16
N LEU A 176 1.12 -2.67 1.12
CA LEU A 176 1.68 -2.77 2.45
C LEU A 176 0.63 -3.34 3.42
N CYS A 177 1.00 -4.39 4.15
CA CYS A 177 0.22 -4.86 5.29
C CYS A 177 0.51 -4.00 6.53
N PRO A 178 -0.36 -3.99 7.53
CA PRO A 178 -0.12 -3.25 8.77
C PRO A 178 1.19 -3.59 9.50
N THR A 179 1.75 -4.75 9.23
CA THR A 179 3.01 -5.23 9.80
C THR A 179 4.25 -4.71 9.11
N ASP A 180 4.12 -4.27 7.87
CA ASP A 180 5.25 -3.83 7.06
C ASP A 180 5.82 -2.49 7.54
N TYR A 181 6.93 -2.09 6.99
CA TYR A 181 7.50 -0.75 7.14
C TYR A 181 6.67 0.25 6.31
N HIS A 182 6.17 1.31 6.92
CA HIS A 182 5.19 2.22 6.31
C HIS A 182 5.76 3.56 5.82
N ARG A 183 7.09 3.71 5.74
CA ARG A 183 7.71 4.81 4.98
C ARG A 183 7.94 4.35 3.56
N PHE A 184 7.83 5.27 2.61
CA PHE A 184 8.10 5.03 1.20
C PHE A 184 9.18 5.98 0.69
N HIS A 185 9.97 5.49 -0.27
CA HIS A 185 11.24 6.08 -0.68
C HIS A 185 11.28 6.31 -2.18
N PHE A 186 12.10 7.24 -2.62
CA PHE A 186 12.38 7.45 -4.03
C PHE A 186 13.14 6.25 -4.60
N ILE A 187 12.61 5.71 -5.70
CA ILE A 187 13.11 4.50 -6.35
C ILE A 187 14.38 4.72 -7.17
N ASP A 188 14.66 5.97 -7.47
CA ASP A 188 15.84 6.44 -8.19
C ASP A 188 16.16 7.88 -7.81
N SER A 189 17.36 8.36 -8.15
CA SER A 189 17.73 9.77 -8.05
C SER A 189 16.99 10.60 -9.10
N GLY A 190 16.74 11.89 -8.81
CA GLY A 190 16.08 12.76 -9.76
C GLY A 190 15.47 14.00 -9.12
N ILE A 191 14.49 14.59 -9.81
CA ILE A 191 13.79 15.80 -9.36
C ILE A 191 12.29 15.49 -9.27
N PRO A 192 11.72 15.40 -8.06
CA PRO A 192 10.29 15.19 -7.87
C PRO A 192 9.52 16.49 -8.17
N CYS A 193 8.38 16.34 -8.82
CA CYS A 193 7.44 17.43 -9.07
C CYS A 193 6.48 17.62 -7.89
N GLU A 194 5.55 18.60 -8.05
CA GLU A 194 4.46 18.85 -7.12
C GLU A 194 3.60 17.59 -6.86
N ASN A 195 3.07 17.50 -5.65
CA ASN A 195 2.16 16.45 -5.24
C ASN A 195 0.70 16.87 -5.47
N HIS A 196 -0.09 15.99 -6.06
CA HIS A 196 -1.49 16.21 -6.42
C HIS A 196 -2.40 15.32 -5.57
N ALA A 197 -3.17 15.92 -4.66
CA ALA A 197 -4.09 15.19 -3.80
C ALA A 197 -5.47 15.03 -4.44
N ILE A 198 -6.00 13.82 -4.44
CA ILE A 198 -7.35 13.48 -4.89
C ILE A 198 -8.16 13.00 -3.69
N LYS A 199 -9.27 13.69 -3.41
CA LYS A 199 -10.20 13.31 -2.34
C LYS A 199 -10.87 11.97 -2.67
N GLY A 200 -11.19 11.19 -1.64
CA GLY A 200 -11.86 9.92 -1.80
C GLY A 200 -12.24 9.30 -0.46
N HIS A 201 -12.64 8.05 -0.51
CA HIS A 201 -13.02 7.22 0.63
C HIS A 201 -11.80 6.59 1.33
N TYR A 202 -12.08 5.76 2.33
CA TYR A 202 -11.08 5.07 3.14
C TYR A 202 -11.42 3.57 3.24
N TYR A 203 -11.70 2.93 2.11
CA TYR A 203 -11.86 1.49 2.06
C TYR A 203 -10.53 0.80 2.35
N SER A 204 -10.58 -0.34 3.01
CA SER A 204 -9.38 -1.15 3.21
C SER A 204 -8.82 -1.62 1.86
N VAL A 205 -7.49 -1.62 1.71
CA VAL A 205 -6.80 -2.13 0.51
C VAL A 205 -6.36 -3.59 0.66
N ASN A 206 -6.91 -4.30 1.63
CA ASN A 206 -6.67 -5.74 1.76
C ASN A 206 -7.32 -6.52 0.61
N PRO A 207 -6.89 -7.77 0.36
CA PRO A 207 -7.41 -8.58 -0.75
C PRO A 207 -8.91 -8.79 -0.74
N ILE A 208 -9.54 -8.89 0.42
CA ILE A 208 -11.00 -9.11 0.55
C ILE A 208 -11.75 -7.87 0.05
N ALA A 209 -11.30 -6.68 0.45
CA ALA A 209 -11.90 -5.43 0.00
C ALA A 209 -11.66 -5.19 -1.50
N LEU A 210 -10.46 -5.47 -1.99
CA LEU A 210 -10.13 -5.37 -3.42
C LEU A 210 -11.01 -6.27 -4.29
N ASN A 211 -11.40 -7.46 -3.81
CA ASN A 211 -12.33 -8.35 -4.49
C ASN A 211 -13.79 -7.87 -4.44
N SER A 212 -14.14 -7.07 -3.43
CA SER A 212 -15.53 -6.70 -3.14
C SER A 212 -15.93 -5.35 -3.73
N ILE A 213 -14.95 -4.43 -3.94
CA ILE A 213 -15.21 -3.05 -4.37
C ILE A 213 -14.53 -2.80 -5.71
N PRO A 214 -15.33 -2.61 -6.79
CA PRO A 214 -14.79 -2.22 -8.09
C PRO A 214 -14.07 -0.86 -8.01
N LYS A 215 -12.96 -0.73 -8.74
CA LYS A 215 -12.17 0.51 -8.84
C LYS A 215 -11.72 1.08 -7.48
N LEU A 216 -11.50 0.24 -6.49
CA LEU A 216 -11.21 0.63 -5.10
C LEU A 216 -10.08 1.66 -5.02
N PHE A 217 -9.02 1.51 -5.80
CA PHE A 217 -7.90 2.47 -5.79
C PHE A 217 -8.32 3.85 -6.31
N CYS A 218 -9.31 3.91 -7.24
CA CYS A 218 -9.87 5.17 -7.72
C CYS A 218 -10.87 5.79 -6.75
N GLU A 219 -11.54 4.99 -5.93
CA GLU A 219 -12.50 5.43 -4.93
C GLU A 219 -11.82 6.00 -3.68
N ASN A 220 -10.64 5.50 -3.33
CA ASN A 220 -9.94 5.93 -2.13
C ASN A 220 -9.24 7.28 -2.30
N LYS A 221 -9.07 8.00 -1.15
CA LYS A 221 -8.14 9.12 -1.06
C LYS A 221 -6.77 8.67 -1.54
N ARG A 222 -6.17 9.44 -2.42
CA ARG A 222 -4.87 9.17 -3.01
C ARG A 222 -4.13 10.43 -3.37
N GLU A 223 -2.84 10.29 -3.53
CA GLU A 223 -1.96 11.38 -3.95
C GLU A 223 -1.06 10.86 -5.06
N TRP A 224 -0.69 11.72 -6.01
CA TRP A 224 0.26 11.35 -7.03
C TRP A 224 1.26 12.47 -7.33
N SER A 225 2.46 12.08 -7.72
CA SER A 225 3.53 12.98 -8.14
C SER A 225 4.37 12.33 -9.23
N LEU A 226 5.10 13.16 -9.97
CA LEU A 226 6.09 12.69 -10.95
C LEU A 226 7.49 12.81 -10.35
N LEU A 227 8.31 11.80 -10.54
CA LEU A 227 9.75 11.87 -10.39
C LEU A 227 10.36 11.95 -11.79
N LYS A 228 11.05 13.04 -12.10
CA LYS A 228 11.96 13.10 -13.27
C LYS A 228 13.22 12.35 -12.88
N SER A 229 13.18 11.03 -13.08
CA SER A 229 14.25 10.12 -12.71
C SER A 229 15.44 10.31 -13.64
N ASP A 230 16.65 10.18 -13.12
CA ASP A 230 17.89 10.29 -13.91
C ASP A 230 18.03 9.13 -14.90
N ASN A 231 17.59 7.90 -14.51
CA ASN A 231 17.88 6.68 -15.26
C ASN A 231 16.64 6.04 -15.92
N PHE A 232 15.42 6.28 -15.38
CA PHE A 232 14.18 5.60 -15.80
C PHE A 232 13.14 6.53 -16.42
N GLY A 233 13.51 7.79 -16.76
CA GLY A 233 12.60 8.80 -17.29
C GLY A 233 11.57 9.28 -16.26
N ASP A 234 10.42 9.80 -16.71
CA ASP A 234 9.39 10.25 -15.77
C ASP A 234 8.70 9.04 -15.14
N VAL A 235 8.82 8.89 -13.83
CA VAL A 235 8.10 7.86 -13.05
C VAL A 235 6.92 8.51 -12.35
N LEU A 236 5.72 7.96 -12.57
CA LEU A 236 4.51 8.36 -11.86
C LEU A 236 4.38 7.55 -10.59
N ASN A 237 4.36 8.24 -9.46
CA ASN A 237 4.19 7.66 -8.13
C ASN A 237 2.79 7.98 -7.63
N ILE A 238 2.07 6.97 -7.12
CA ILE A 238 0.72 7.14 -6.59
C ILE A 238 0.65 6.44 -5.23
N GLU A 239 0.32 7.18 -4.19
CA GLU A 239 0.09 6.66 -2.86
C GLU A 239 -1.41 6.62 -2.59
N VAL A 240 -1.94 5.43 -2.28
CA VAL A 240 -3.36 5.21 -1.99
C VAL A 240 -3.55 4.92 -0.51
N GLY A 241 -4.36 5.76 0.15
CA GLY A 241 -4.75 5.58 1.54
C GLY A 241 -5.85 4.54 1.71
N ALA A 242 -6.05 4.09 2.95
CA ALA A 242 -7.07 3.12 3.28
C ALA A 242 -7.72 3.37 4.65
N THR A 243 -8.53 2.43 5.14
CA THR A 243 -9.20 2.50 6.45
C THR A 243 -8.19 2.74 7.56
N CYS A 244 -8.49 3.68 8.43
CA CYS A 244 -7.64 4.19 9.50
C CYS A 244 -6.40 4.97 9.01
N VAL A 245 -6.08 4.97 7.72
CA VAL A 245 -5.02 5.76 7.09
C VAL A 245 -5.63 7.02 6.47
N GLY A 246 -5.95 7.99 7.30
CA GLY A 246 -6.39 9.30 6.80
C GLY A 246 -5.26 10.17 6.25
N SER A 247 -4.01 9.78 6.44
CA SER A 247 -2.87 10.65 6.20
C SER A 247 -1.77 9.97 5.42
N ILE A 248 -1.65 10.34 4.16
CA ILE A 248 -0.45 10.22 3.36
C ILE A 248 0.34 11.49 3.66
N ILE A 249 1.57 11.36 4.12
CA ILE A 249 2.44 12.49 4.45
C ILE A 249 3.62 12.46 3.50
N GLN A 250 3.76 13.51 2.70
CA GLN A 250 4.93 13.72 1.85
C GLN A 250 5.98 14.50 2.66
N THR A 251 7.23 14.05 2.67
CA THR A 251 8.33 14.67 3.43
C THR A 251 9.35 15.37 2.54
N TYR A 252 9.23 15.25 1.23
CA TYR A 252 10.12 15.89 0.27
C TYR A 252 9.67 17.32 -0.09
N SER A 253 10.60 18.11 -0.60
CA SER A 253 10.32 19.41 -1.21
C SER A 253 10.26 19.26 -2.74
N PRO A 254 9.15 19.66 -3.40
CA PRO A 254 9.06 19.64 -4.85
C PRO A 254 10.18 20.45 -5.52
N ASN A 255 10.59 20.02 -6.71
CA ASN A 255 11.61 20.64 -7.53
C ASN A 255 13.02 20.69 -6.86
N THR A 256 13.22 19.95 -5.79
CA THR A 256 14.51 19.79 -5.13
C THR A 256 15.07 18.41 -5.45
N ARG A 257 16.37 18.32 -5.76
CA ARG A 257 17.02 17.06 -6.09
C ARG A 257 16.97 16.08 -4.91
N VAL A 258 16.65 14.84 -5.21
CA VAL A 258 16.64 13.71 -4.28
C VAL A 258 17.56 12.60 -4.78
N ASN A 259 18.04 11.77 -3.85
CA ASN A 259 18.85 10.59 -4.17
C ASN A 259 17.98 9.32 -4.12
N LYS A 260 18.41 8.31 -4.83
CA LYS A 260 17.84 6.96 -4.74
C LYS A 260 17.84 6.47 -3.28
N GLY A 261 16.67 6.12 -2.76
CA GLY A 261 16.49 5.69 -1.38
C GLY A 261 16.16 6.80 -0.38
N ASP A 262 16.22 8.07 -0.76
CA ASP A 262 15.73 9.16 0.09
C ASP A 262 14.24 8.95 0.42
N GLU A 263 13.85 9.34 1.63
CA GLU A 263 12.45 9.25 2.07
C GLU A 263 11.57 10.20 1.24
N LYS A 264 10.53 9.64 0.62
CA LYS A 264 9.50 10.42 -0.08
C LYS A 264 8.35 10.78 0.87
N GLY A 265 8.05 9.88 1.82
CA GLY A 265 6.99 10.09 2.79
C GLY A 265 6.63 8.86 3.59
N TYR A 266 5.47 8.90 4.24
CA TYR A 266 4.97 7.78 5.04
C TYR A 266 3.44 7.75 5.12
N PHE A 267 2.93 6.57 5.44
CA PHE A 267 1.52 6.36 5.78
C PHE A 267 1.37 6.26 7.30
N LYS A 268 0.48 7.04 7.90
CA LYS A 268 0.05 6.79 9.28
C LYS A 268 -0.77 5.50 9.37
N PHE A 269 -1.04 5.00 10.58
CA PHE A 269 -1.62 3.69 10.85
C PHE A 269 -2.76 3.27 9.91
N GLY A 270 -2.63 2.07 9.32
CA GLY A 270 -3.60 1.35 8.48
C GLY A 270 -2.94 0.70 7.25
N GLY A 271 -3.72 0.03 6.42
CA GLY A 271 -3.24 -0.52 5.15
C GLY A 271 -2.97 0.57 4.12
N SER A 272 -2.05 0.35 3.21
CA SER A 272 -1.68 1.33 2.18
C SER A 272 -1.18 0.64 0.91
N THR A 273 -1.14 1.39 -0.17
CA THR A 273 -0.64 0.89 -1.45
C THR A 273 0.15 1.99 -2.14
N THR A 274 1.32 1.67 -2.67
CA THR A 274 2.06 2.51 -3.59
C THR A 274 1.98 1.90 -4.98
N ILE A 275 1.62 2.70 -5.98
CA ILE A 275 1.53 2.27 -7.37
C ILE A 275 2.50 3.13 -8.18
N LEU A 276 3.35 2.47 -8.98
CA LEU A 276 4.31 3.12 -9.84
C LEU A 276 3.98 2.83 -11.30
N PHE A 277 4.09 3.86 -12.12
CA PHE A 277 4.05 3.69 -13.57
C PHE A 277 5.35 4.18 -14.18
N LEU A 278 5.94 3.33 -15.02
CA LEU A 278 7.11 3.64 -15.82
C LEU A 278 6.71 3.64 -17.30
N LYS A 279 7.30 4.55 -18.06
CA LYS A 279 7.15 4.53 -19.52
C LYS A 279 7.80 3.28 -20.08
N ARG A 280 7.37 2.88 -21.28
CA ARG A 280 8.06 1.82 -22.00
C ARG A 280 9.52 2.24 -22.22
N ILE A 281 10.45 1.41 -21.76
CA ILE A 281 11.86 1.52 -22.12
C ILE A 281 11.97 0.98 -23.53
N VAL A 282 12.37 1.82 -24.47
CA VAL A 282 12.57 1.47 -25.89
C VAL A 282 13.98 0.94 -26.07
#